data_c0abd28e00dca4a21ff12d9edbab7be4
#
_entry.id   c0abd28e00dca4a21ff12d9edbab7be4
#
_cell.length_a   1.000
_cell.length_b   1.000
_cell.length_c   1.000
_cell.angle_alpha   90.00
_cell.angle_beta   90.00
_cell.angle_gamma   90.00
#
_symmetry.space_group_name_H-M   'P 1'
#
loop_
_entity.id
_entity.type
_entity.pdbx_description
1 polymer ?
#
loop_
_entity_poly.entity_id
_entity_poly.type
_entity_poly.pdbx_seq_one_letter_code
_entity_poly.pdbx_strand_id
1 'polypeptide(L)'
;MKNILLLLLILLPVSLIGCTQSAANNNPGWVNNLVTTFQKDPVGNPPQSIWQYEFKSQVVYYVPAQCCDQFSRLYDAAGDVICAPDGGFTGHGDGKCPDFFQLRTNEKLTWQDPRTR
;
A
#
# COMPACT_ATOMS: atom_id res chain seq x y z
N MET A 1 -21.57 22.56 -69.61
CA MET A 1 -21.30 21.29 -68.97
C MET A 1 -20.19 21.50 -67.92
N LYS A 2 -20.56 21.79 -66.71
CA LYS A 2 -19.59 21.97 -65.60
C LYS A 2 -19.97 21.01 -64.47
N ASN A 3 -19.15 19.99 -64.31
CA ASN A 3 -19.30 19.05 -63.21
C ASN A 3 -18.84 19.72 -61.94
N ILE A 4 -19.77 20.01 -61.04
CA ILE A 4 -19.48 20.47 -59.70
C ILE A 4 -19.37 19.21 -58.83
N LEU A 5 -18.14 18.83 -58.53
CA LEU A 5 -17.84 17.76 -57.61
C LEU A 5 -18.03 18.27 -56.17
N LEU A 6 -19.14 17.88 -55.57
CA LEU A 6 -19.47 18.25 -54.20
C LEU A 6 -18.64 17.32 -53.25
N LEU A 7 -17.56 17.86 -52.72
CA LEU A 7 -16.73 17.16 -51.70
C LEU A 7 -17.48 17.23 -50.37
N LEU A 8 -18.14 16.16 -49.99
CA LEU A 8 -18.77 16.01 -48.70
C LEU A 8 -17.69 15.70 -47.65
N LEU A 9 -17.26 16.70 -46.89
CA LEU A 9 -16.35 16.54 -45.76
C LEU A 9 -17.14 15.96 -44.61
N ILE A 10 -17.00 14.65 -44.38
CA ILE A 10 -17.55 13.98 -43.19
C ILE A 10 -16.62 14.26 -42.01
N LEU A 11 -17.01 15.19 -41.15
CA LEU A 11 -16.41 15.40 -39.84
C LEU A 11 -16.87 14.27 -38.91
N LEU A 12 -16.01 13.30 -38.69
CA LEU A 12 -16.18 12.29 -37.64
C LEU A 12 -15.84 12.91 -36.28
N PRO A 13 -16.74 12.89 -35.29
CA PRO A 13 -16.40 13.29 -33.95
C PRO A 13 -15.48 12.20 -33.32
N VAL A 14 -14.25 12.59 -33.04
CA VAL A 14 -13.35 11.77 -32.23
C VAL A 14 -13.83 11.80 -30.78
N SER A 15 -14.58 10.79 -30.39
CA SER A 15 -14.96 10.58 -28.99
C SER A 15 -13.73 10.16 -28.22
N LEU A 16 -13.14 11.08 -27.47
CA LEU A 16 -12.13 10.78 -26.46
C LEU A 16 -12.80 10.01 -25.31
N ILE A 17 -12.79 8.68 -25.39
CA ILE A 17 -13.12 7.83 -24.28
C ILE A 17 -11.96 7.95 -23.30
N GLY A 18 -12.08 8.85 -22.34
CA GLY A 18 -11.19 8.92 -21.19
C GLY A 18 -11.35 7.64 -20.38
N CYS A 19 -10.43 6.69 -20.53
CA CYS A 19 -10.26 5.61 -19.57
C CYS A 19 -9.79 6.24 -18.26
N THR A 20 -10.71 6.48 -17.32
CA THR A 20 -10.34 6.64 -15.92
C THR A 20 -9.79 5.30 -15.45
N GLN A 21 -8.47 5.13 -15.53
CA GLN A 21 -7.80 4.05 -14.83
C GLN A 21 -7.98 4.30 -13.34
N SER A 22 -8.96 3.64 -12.75
CA SER A 22 -8.93 3.33 -11.33
C SER A 22 -7.59 2.65 -11.10
N ALA A 23 -6.71 3.27 -10.30
CA ALA A 23 -5.48 2.62 -9.87
C ALA A 23 -5.88 1.31 -9.19
N ALA A 24 -5.69 0.19 -9.90
CA ALA A 24 -5.95 -1.12 -9.35
C ALA A 24 -5.06 -1.26 -8.11
N ASN A 25 -5.68 -1.52 -6.97
CA ASN A 25 -4.99 -1.72 -5.72
C ASN A 25 -4.26 -3.08 -5.81
N ASN A 26 -3.01 -3.04 -6.31
CA ASN A 26 -2.20 -4.26 -6.57
C ASN A 26 -1.63 -4.87 -5.28
N ASN A 27 -2.26 -4.59 -4.13
CA ASN A 27 -1.85 -5.18 -2.88
C ASN A 27 -2.20 -6.67 -2.83
N PRO A 28 -1.36 -7.51 -2.21
CA PRO A 28 -1.71 -8.89 -1.94
C PRO A 28 -3.05 -9.01 -1.19
N GLY A 29 -3.81 -10.06 -1.46
CA GLY A 29 -5.14 -10.25 -0.85
C GLY A 29 -5.11 -10.22 0.69
N TRP A 30 -4.06 -10.77 1.30
CA TRP A 30 -3.90 -10.75 2.75
C TRP A 30 -3.72 -9.33 3.32
N VAL A 31 -3.09 -8.40 2.58
CA VAL A 31 -3.00 -6.98 2.96
C VAL A 31 -4.39 -6.36 3.01
N ASN A 32 -5.24 -6.63 2.01
CA ASN A 32 -6.61 -6.13 2.01
C ASN A 32 -7.43 -6.69 3.19
N ASN A 33 -7.22 -7.96 3.54
CA ASN A 33 -7.86 -8.56 4.72
C ASN A 33 -7.41 -7.90 6.02
N LEU A 34 -6.11 -7.58 6.13
CA LEU A 34 -5.56 -6.89 7.28
C LEU A 34 -6.15 -5.47 7.42
N VAL A 35 -6.24 -4.74 6.31
CA VAL A 35 -6.91 -3.42 6.26
C VAL A 35 -8.36 -3.52 6.74
N THR A 36 -9.10 -4.52 6.26
CA THR A 36 -10.49 -4.76 6.69
C THR A 36 -10.56 -5.02 8.20
N THR A 37 -9.60 -5.74 8.76
CA THR A 37 -9.52 -5.97 10.21
C THR A 37 -9.29 -4.66 10.95
N PHE A 38 -8.31 -3.86 10.53
CA PHE A 38 -8.04 -2.56 11.15
C PHE A 38 -9.22 -1.59 11.11
N GLN A 39 -9.99 -1.61 10.02
CA GLN A 39 -11.17 -0.76 9.87
C GLN A 39 -12.33 -1.13 10.82
N LYS A 40 -12.32 -2.33 11.39
CA LYS A 40 -13.30 -2.75 12.41
C LYS A 40 -12.91 -2.28 13.81
N ASP A 41 -11.63 -2.02 14.03
CA ASP A 41 -11.12 -1.53 15.30
C ASP A 41 -11.32 -0.02 15.44
N PRO A 42 -11.33 0.53 16.66
CA PRO A 42 -11.26 1.97 16.87
C PRO A 42 -10.01 2.56 16.22
N VAL A 43 -10.12 3.79 15.74
CA VAL A 43 -8.98 4.50 15.14
C VAL A 43 -7.86 4.65 16.16
N GLY A 44 -6.68 4.18 15.78
CA GLY A 44 -5.47 4.30 16.60
C GLY A 44 -4.95 5.74 16.73
N ASN A 45 -3.99 5.94 17.62
CA ASN A 45 -3.23 7.18 17.72
C ASN A 45 -1.75 6.84 17.96
N PRO A 46 -0.90 6.94 16.92
CA PRO A 46 -1.22 7.39 15.55
C PRO A 46 -2.16 6.42 14.80
N PRO A 47 -2.79 6.85 13.68
CA PRO A 47 -3.59 5.97 12.85
C PRO A 47 -2.78 4.77 12.36
N GLN A 48 -3.42 3.61 12.24
CA GLN A 48 -2.77 2.40 11.74
C GLN A 48 -2.29 2.59 10.30
N SER A 49 -1.16 1.97 9.98
CA SER A 49 -0.56 2.04 8.65
C SER A 49 0.15 0.74 8.28
N ILE A 50 0.30 0.55 6.98
CA ILE A 50 1.04 -0.56 6.39
C ILE A 50 2.03 0.04 5.40
N TRP A 51 3.29 -0.30 5.56
CA TRP A 51 4.38 0.17 4.72
C TRP A 51 5.05 -0.98 4.01
N GLN A 52 5.32 -0.82 2.72
CA GLN A 52 6.08 -1.78 1.94
C GLN A 52 7.54 -1.32 1.84
N TYR A 53 8.45 -2.27 1.95
CA TYR A 53 9.90 -2.09 1.75
C TYR A 53 10.48 -3.25 0.94
N GLU A 54 11.70 -3.03 0.49
CA GLU A 54 12.60 -4.11 0.11
C GLU A 54 13.60 -4.33 1.24
N PHE A 55 13.75 -5.57 1.67
CA PHE A 55 14.64 -5.98 2.75
C PHE A 55 15.30 -7.31 2.41
N LYS A 56 16.62 -7.33 2.34
CA LYS A 56 17.40 -8.53 1.95
C LYS A 56 16.88 -9.14 0.64
N SER A 57 16.68 -8.28 -0.37
CA SER A 57 16.19 -8.64 -1.72
C SER A 57 14.77 -9.23 -1.75
N GLN A 58 13.98 -9.01 -0.72
CA GLN A 58 12.58 -9.46 -0.64
C GLN A 58 11.64 -8.30 -0.35
N VAL A 59 10.44 -8.35 -0.93
CA VAL A 59 9.36 -7.43 -0.58
C VAL A 59 8.83 -7.84 0.79
N VAL A 60 8.77 -6.86 1.69
CA VAL A 60 8.24 -7.04 3.04
C VAL A 60 7.25 -5.93 3.39
N TYR A 61 6.40 -6.19 4.35
CA TYR A 61 5.38 -5.24 4.81
C TYR A 61 5.52 -5.01 6.30
N TYR A 62 5.72 -3.76 6.66
CA TYR A 62 5.89 -3.32 8.03
C TYR A 62 4.61 -2.68 8.57
N VAL A 63 4.18 -3.13 9.73
CA VAL A 63 3.04 -2.58 10.48
C VAL A 63 3.56 -2.08 11.82
N PRO A 64 3.58 -0.74 12.03
CA PRO A 64 4.01 -0.16 13.29
C PRO A 64 3.16 -0.63 14.47
N ALA A 65 3.77 -0.73 15.64
CA ALA A 65 3.04 -0.94 16.88
C ALA A 65 2.08 0.23 17.15
N GLN A 66 0.89 -0.07 17.65
CA GLN A 66 -0.12 0.97 17.92
C GLN A 66 0.17 1.75 19.18
N CYS A 67 0.64 1.13 20.21
CA CYS A 67 1.08 1.80 21.42
C CYS A 67 1.93 0.91 22.31
N CYS A 68 2.61 1.57 23.19
CA CYS A 68 3.08 1.04 24.47
C CYS A 68 4.04 -0.17 24.30
N ASP A 69 3.70 -1.28 24.86
CA ASP A 69 4.54 -2.48 24.88
C ASP A 69 4.20 -3.47 23.74
N GLN A 70 3.43 -3.02 22.74
CA GLN A 70 3.08 -3.86 21.60
C GLN A 70 4.26 -3.95 20.62
N PHE A 71 4.42 -5.13 20.05
CA PHE A 71 5.39 -5.35 18.98
C PHE A 71 4.85 -4.82 17.64
N SER A 72 5.72 -4.22 16.85
CA SER A 72 5.49 -4.09 15.41
C SER A 72 5.49 -5.46 14.74
N ARG A 73 5.10 -5.51 13.48
CA ARG A 73 5.10 -6.74 12.70
C ARG A 73 5.72 -6.50 11.34
N LEU A 74 6.66 -7.36 10.98
CA LEU A 74 7.20 -7.43 9.63
C LEU A 74 6.69 -8.72 8.98
N TYR A 75 6.00 -8.57 7.86
CA TYR A 75 5.43 -9.67 7.08
C TYR A 75 6.26 -9.88 5.81
N ASP A 76 6.36 -11.10 5.36
CA ASP A 76 6.84 -11.41 4.02
C ASP A 76 5.75 -11.16 2.96
N ALA A 77 6.07 -11.42 1.69
CA ALA A 77 5.13 -11.22 0.59
C ALA A 77 3.92 -12.15 0.65
N ALA A 78 4.01 -13.28 1.34
CA ALA A 78 2.91 -14.24 1.53
C ALA A 78 1.99 -13.87 2.69
N GLY A 79 2.40 -12.93 3.56
CA GLY A 79 1.64 -12.51 4.73
C GLY A 79 2.01 -13.22 6.02
N ASP A 80 3.13 -13.94 6.03
CA ASP A 80 3.65 -14.56 7.24
C ASP A 80 4.51 -13.56 8.03
N VAL A 81 4.32 -13.53 9.34
CA VAL A 81 5.14 -12.69 10.24
C VAL A 81 6.52 -13.28 10.34
N ILE A 82 7.55 -12.54 9.95
CA ILE A 82 8.94 -12.96 10.00
C ILE A 82 9.66 -12.46 11.24
N CYS A 83 9.32 -11.29 11.75
CA CYS A 83 9.90 -10.71 12.95
C CYS A 83 9.13 -9.49 13.44
N ALA A 84 9.52 -8.97 14.59
CA ALA A 84 9.10 -7.66 15.09
C ALA A 84 10.34 -6.75 15.17
N PRO A 85 10.52 -5.81 14.22
CA PRO A 85 11.72 -4.97 14.19
C PRO A 85 11.85 -4.03 15.39
N ASP A 86 10.75 -3.61 15.96
CA ASP A 86 10.71 -2.70 17.11
C ASP A 86 9.47 -2.94 17.98
N GLY A 87 9.29 -2.09 18.98
CA GLY A 87 8.21 -2.22 19.96
C GLY A 87 8.56 -3.21 21.06
N GLY A 88 7.54 -3.65 21.79
CA GLY A 88 7.71 -4.42 23.01
C GLY A 88 8.22 -3.58 24.17
N PHE A 89 8.42 -4.21 25.32
CA PHE A 89 8.81 -3.52 26.55
C PHE A 89 10.13 -2.74 26.43
N THR A 90 11.10 -3.28 25.69
CA THR A 90 12.41 -2.62 25.50
C THR A 90 12.45 -1.66 24.31
N GLY A 91 11.45 -1.70 23.44
CA GLY A 91 11.44 -0.94 22.19
C GLY A 91 12.30 -1.54 21.07
N HIS A 92 13.03 -2.63 21.33
CA HIS A 92 13.97 -3.23 20.37
C HIS A 92 13.41 -4.41 19.59
N GLY A 93 12.09 -4.62 19.66
CA GLY A 93 11.44 -5.72 18.99
C GLY A 93 11.78 -7.08 19.57
N ASP A 94 11.67 -8.13 18.76
CA ASP A 94 11.92 -9.52 19.17
C ASP A 94 13.38 -9.99 18.95
N GLY A 95 14.23 -9.11 18.45
CA GLY A 95 15.65 -9.39 18.19
C GLY A 95 15.95 -10.22 16.96
N LYS A 96 14.94 -10.62 16.17
CA LYS A 96 15.12 -11.46 14.98
C LYS A 96 15.54 -10.70 13.73
N CYS A 97 15.23 -9.40 13.65
CA CYS A 97 15.62 -8.55 12.54
C CYS A 97 16.11 -7.16 13.01
N PRO A 98 17.19 -7.13 13.80
CA PRO A 98 17.69 -5.88 14.39
C PRO A 98 18.23 -4.90 13.35
N ASP A 99 18.52 -5.37 12.15
CA ASP A 99 19.08 -4.63 11.03
C ASP A 99 18.02 -4.09 10.06
N PHE A 100 16.74 -4.33 10.31
CA PHE A 100 15.66 -3.95 9.38
C PHE A 100 15.67 -2.45 9.04
N PHE A 101 15.68 -1.58 10.05
CA PHE A 101 15.62 -0.13 9.82
C PHE A 101 16.87 0.43 9.13
N GLN A 102 17.99 -0.25 9.22
CA GLN A 102 19.25 0.15 8.59
C GLN A 102 19.35 -0.31 7.13
N LEU A 103 18.78 -1.50 6.82
CA LEU A 103 18.95 -2.14 5.51
C LEU A 103 17.73 -2.04 4.60
N ARG A 104 16.58 -1.62 5.13
CA ARG A 104 15.37 -1.45 4.31
C ARG A 104 15.55 -0.37 3.26
N THR A 105 14.99 -0.59 2.09
CA THR A 105 14.97 0.36 0.96
C THR A 105 13.59 0.40 0.32
N ASN A 106 13.41 1.28 -0.66
CA ASN A 106 12.19 1.37 -1.48
C ASN A 106 10.90 1.53 -0.65
N GLU A 107 10.94 2.46 0.31
CA GLU A 107 9.79 2.77 1.17
C GLU A 107 8.58 3.19 0.35
N LYS A 108 7.45 2.55 0.62
CA LYS A 108 6.16 2.88 0.01
C LYS A 108 5.05 2.74 1.04
N LEU A 109 4.27 3.81 1.24
CA LEU A 109 3.03 3.71 2.00
C LEU A 109 2.02 2.86 1.22
N THR A 110 1.64 1.72 1.77
CA THR A 110 0.66 0.81 1.17
C THR A 110 -0.76 1.19 1.58
N TRP A 111 -0.95 1.50 2.86
CA TRP A 111 -2.22 1.94 3.41
C TRP A 111 -2.03 2.70 4.72
N GLN A 112 -2.88 3.67 4.95
CA GLN A 112 -3.01 4.34 6.25
C GLN A 112 -4.49 4.53 6.54
N ASP A 113 -4.89 4.36 7.80
CA ASP A 113 -6.27 4.58 8.22
C ASP A 113 -6.67 6.04 7.95
N PRO A 114 -7.63 6.28 7.05
CA PRO A 114 -8.05 7.63 6.69
C PRO A 114 -9.03 8.24 7.69
N ARG A 115 -9.51 7.46 8.65
CA ARG A 115 -10.48 7.93 9.64
C ARG A 115 -9.82 8.91 10.60
N THR A 116 -10.54 9.92 10.99
CA THR A 116 -10.15 10.86 12.05
C THR A 116 -10.89 10.52 13.36
N ARG A 117 -10.29 10.85 14.50
CA ARG A 117 -10.96 10.74 15.80
C ARG A 117 -12.00 11.85 15.98
#